data_ad29d736929b4779ce09146ec333a396
#
_entry.id   ad29d736929b4779ce09146ec333a396
#
_cell.length_a   1.000
_cell.length_b   1.000
_cell.length_c   1.000
_cell.angle_alpha   90.00
_cell.angle_beta   90.00
_cell.angle_gamma   90.00
#
_symmetry.space_group_name_H-M   'P 1'
#
loop_
_entity.id
_entity.type
_entity.pdbx_description
1 polymer ?
#
loop_
_entity_poly.entity_id
_entity_poly.type
_entity_poly.pdbx_seq_one_letter_code
_entity_poly.pdbx_strand_id
1 'polypeptide(L)'
;MRLKLLIISIMLLSGCAGQQPLKKQTASGKPEGLYYNTTPESVQSALVARCNDKGFMVMESTTANVLCSKETPGGGAVMAQLLIGNAYSTTPLSKIRFSISKIDDGVKVWADAWIETQMPGGQLNQMAMTGNDVKNSIQAGLDEIHPQKIK
;
A
#
# COMPACT_ATOMS: atom_id res chain seq x y z
N MET A 1 -40.12 -32.48 15.46
CA MET A 1 -39.98 -31.00 15.54
C MET A 1 -38.66 -30.50 16.17
N ARG A 2 -38.03 -31.24 17.08
CA ARG A 2 -36.77 -30.82 17.76
C ARG A 2 -35.51 -30.90 16.89
N LEU A 3 -35.47 -31.78 15.89
CA LEU A 3 -34.30 -31.94 15.00
C LEU A 3 -34.16 -30.83 13.96
N LYS A 4 -35.26 -30.19 13.51
CA LYS A 4 -35.21 -29.07 12.56
C LYS A 4 -34.72 -27.75 13.17
N LEU A 5 -34.87 -27.54 14.49
CA LEU A 5 -34.36 -26.37 15.20
C LEU A 5 -32.84 -26.40 15.38
N LEU A 6 -32.22 -27.59 15.48
CA LEU A 6 -30.79 -27.76 15.66
C LEU A 6 -30.00 -27.41 14.39
N ILE A 7 -30.57 -27.64 13.21
CA ILE A 7 -29.93 -27.37 11.92
C ILE A 7 -29.88 -25.86 11.62
N ILE A 8 -30.88 -25.09 12.06
CA ILE A 8 -30.95 -23.64 11.86
C ILE A 8 -29.91 -22.90 12.73
N SER A 9 -29.55 -23.45 13.91
CA SER A 9 -28.58 -22.82 14.84
C SER A 9 -27.15 -22.93 14.35
N ILE A 10 -26.80 -23.84 13.44
CA ILE A 10 -25.43 -24.06 12.93
C ILE A 10 -25.08 -23.11 11.76
N MET A 11 -26.09 -22.57 11.06
CA MET A 11 -25.88 -21.66 9.91
C MET A 11 -25.55 -20.20 10.29
N LEU A 12 -25.61 -19.83 11.57
CA LEU A 12 -25.38 -18.45 12.01
C LEU A 12 -23.91 -18.16 12.44
N LEU A 13 -23.00 -19.14 12.34
CA LEU A 13 -21.60 -19.00 12.78
C LEU A 13 -20.58 -18.79 11.65
N SER A 14 -21.01 -18.63 10.39
CA SER A 14 -20.10 -18.51 9.24
C SER A 14 -20.03 -17.07 8.70
N GLY A 15 -19.75 -16.09 9.54
CA GLY A 15 -19.79 -14.68 9.14
C GLY A 15 -18.74 -13.79 9.75
N CYS A 16 -17.53 -14.28 10.05
CA CYS A 16 -16.37 -13.40 10.24
C CYS A 16 -15.34 -13.70 9.15
N ALA A 17 -15.47 -13.04 7.99
CA ALA A 17 -14.35 -12.86 7.09
C ALA A 17 -13.32 -12.00 7.84
N GLY A 18 -12.52 -12.64 8.70
CA GLY A 18 -11.51 -12.00 9.52
C GLY A 18 -10.51 -11.28 8.63
N GLN A 19 -10.29 -9.99 8.87
CA GLN A 19 -9.21 -9.24 8.26
C GLN A 19 -7.90 -10.03 8.46
N GLN A 20 -7.13 -10.24 7.39
CA GLN A 20 -5.86 -10.96 7.50
C GLN A 20 -4.96 -10.30 8.55
N PRO A 21 -4.28 -11.08 9.40
CA PRO A 21 -3.35 -10.51 10.37
C PRO A 21 -2.19 -9.80 9.67
N LEU A 22 -1.60 -8.80 10.30
CA LEU A 22 -0.38 -8.17 9.81
C LEU A 22 0.77 -9.17 9.85
N LYS A 23 1.48 -9.32 8.73
CA LYS A 23 2.69 -10.16 8.63
C LYS A 23 3.85 -9.61 9.46
N LYS A 24 3.92 -8.29 9.59
CA LYS A 24 4.94 -7.58 10.38
C LYS A 24 4.29 -6.45 11.16
N GLN A 25 4.48 -6.47 12.46
CA GLN A 25 4.10 -5.35 13.32
C GLN A 25 5.30 -4.40 13.44
N THR A 26 5.06 -3.13 13.19
CA THR A 26 6.07 -2.07 13.25
C THR A 26 5.65 -1.02 14.27
N ALA A 27 6.60 -0.32 14.87
CA ALA A 27 6.30 0.72 15.86
C ALA A 27 5.49 1.88 15.27
N SER A 28 5.68 2.18 13.98
CA SER A 28 4.93 3.24 13.28
C SER A 28 3.53 2.79 12.82
N GLY A 29 3.23 1.48 12.85
CA GLY A 29 2.03 0.89 12.25
C GLY A 29 2.01 0.92 10.73
N LYS A 30 3.11 1.34 10.07
CA LYS A 30 3.31 1.39 8.63
C LYS A 30 4.18 0.22 8.17
N PRO A 31 4.11 -0.22 6.90
CA PRO A 31 5.12 -1.09 6.32
C PRO A 31 6.50 -0.43 6.40
N GLU A 32 7.51 -1.18 6.84
CA GLU A 32 8.88 -0.68 7.04
C GLU A 32 9.92 -1.64 6.47
N GLY A 33 10.89 -1.08 5.73
CA GLY A 33 12.12 -1.75 5.31
C GLY A 33 13.33 -1.22 6.09
N LEU A 34 14.26 -2.12 6.42
CA LEU A 34 15.53 -1.78 7.06
C LEU A 34 16.66 -2.46 6.29
N TYR A 35 17.56 -1.65 5.73
CA TYR A 35 18.59 -2.10 4.82
C TYR A 35 19.95 -1.66 5.35
N TYR A 36 20.79 -2.63 5.73
CA TYR A 36 22.13 -2.39 6.27
C TYR A 36 23.21 -2.37 5.19
N ASN A 37 24.29 -1.66 5.45
CA ASN A 37 25.45 -1.53 4.56
C ASN A 37 25.06 -1.08 3.15
N THR A 38 24.18 -0.08 3.06
CA THR A 38 23.71 0.50 1.80
C THR A 38 23.54 2.03 1.93
N THR A 39 23.26 2.70 0.83
CA THR A 39 23.05 4.15 0.79
C THR A 39 21.62 4.50 0.42
N PRO A 40 21.13 5.72 0.76
CA PRO A 40 19.82 6.19 0.34
C PRO A 40 19.62 6.15 -1.19
N GLU A 41 20.65 6.43 -1.98
CA GLU A 41 20.62 6.40 -3.45
C GLU A 41 20.40 4.98 -3.98
N SER A 42 21.05 4.00 -3.36
CA SER A 42 20.89 2.59 -3.72
C SER A 42 19.48 2.10 -3.39
N VAL A 43 18.94 2.47 -2.23
CA VAL A 43 17.57 2.15 -1.82
C VAL A 43 16.56 2.85 -2.73
N GLN A 44 16.76 4.14 -3.06
CA GLN A 44 15.94 4.88 -4.02
C GLN A 44 15.88 4.14 -5.36
N SER A 45 17.03 3.77 -5.92
CA SER A 45 17.11 3.04 -7.19
C SER A 45 16.36 1.71 -7.16
N ALA A 46 16.47 0.95 -6.05
CA ALA A 46 15.76 -0.31 -5.87
C ALA A 46 14.24 -0.12 -5.76
N LEU A 47 13.78 0.94 -5.09
CA LEU A 47 12.35 1.29 -5.00
C LEU A 47 11.78 1.72 -6.36
N VAL A 48 12.54 2.52 -7.14
CA VAL A 48 12.17 2.90 -8.50
C VAL A 48 12.01 1.68 -9.40
N ALA A 49 12.99 0.77 -9.38
CA ALA A 49 12.91 -0.49 -10.11
C ALA A 49 11.68 -1.29 -9.70
N ARG A 50 11.43 -1.43 -8.38
CA ARG A 50 10.26 -2.12 -7.86
C ARG A 50 8.94 -1.52 -8.32
N CYS A 51 8.81 -0.18 -8.34
CA CYS A 51 7.61 0.48 -8.85
C CYS A 51 7.37 0.13 -10.31
N ASN A 52 8.40 0.23 -11.15
CA ASN A 52 8.30 -0.10 -12.59
C ASN A 52 7.93 -1.58 -12.81
N ASP A 53 8.56 -2.52 -12.09
CA ASP A 53 8.28 -3.96 -12.20
C ASP A 53 6.83 -4.31 -11.83
N LYS A 54 6.22 -3.53 -10.93
CA LYS A 54 4.80 -3.68 -10.54
C LYS A 54 3.83 -2.85 -11.40
N GLY A 55 4.34 -2.20 -12.44
CA GLY A 55 3.56 -1.40 -13.38
C GLY A 55 3.03 -0.09 -12.78
N PHE A 56 3.73 0.45 -11.78
CA PHE A 56 3.50 1.80 -11.30
C PHE A 56 4.34 2.80 -12.10
N MET A 57 3.79 3.98 -12.31
CA MET A 57 4.52 5.14 -12.82
C MET A 57 5.22 5.82 -11.65
N VAL A 58 6.50 6.13 -11.80
CA VAL A 58 7.26 6.91 -10.82
C VAL A 58 6.96 8.40 -11.03
N MET A 59 6.34 9.03 -10.05
CA MET A 59 5.93 10.44 -10.08
C MET A 59 7.00 11.37 -9.50
N GLU A 60 7.69 10.88 -8.47
CA GLU A 60 8.78 11.59 -7.80
C GLU A 60 9.83 10.57 -7.35
N SER A 61 11.10 10.94 -7.48
CA SER A 61 12.21 10.10 -7.04
C SER A 61 13.35 10.98 -6.57
N THR A 62 13.56 10.98 -5.25
CA THR A 62 14.67 11.65 -4.56
C THR A 62 15.27 10.67 -3.54
N THR A 63 16.44 11.02 -3.00
CA THR A 63 17.07 10.23 -1.93
C THR A 63 16.27 10.20 -0.62
N ALA A 64 15.28 11.08 -0.47
CA ALA A 64 14.39 11.15 0.68
C ALA A 64 13.00 10.54 0.42
N ASN A 65 12.54 10.55 -0.84
CA ASN A 65 11.20 10.09 -1.20
C ASN A 65 11.17 9.42 -2.58
N VAL A 66 10.36 8.36 -2.69
CA VAL A 66 9.90 7.82 -3.98
C VAL A 66 8.38 7.76 -3.94
N LEU A 67 7.72 8.41 -4.91
CA LEU A 67 6.27 8.42 -5.08
C LEU A 67 5.91 7.69 -6.37
N CYS A 68 5.11 6.63 -6.23
CA CYS A 68 4.65 5.82 -7.35
C CYS A 68 3.12 5.86 -7.44
N SER A 69 2.60 5.86 -8.66
CA SER A 69 1.17 5.96 -8.97
C SER A 69 0.77 4.91 -9.99
N LYS A 70 -0.43 4.36 -9.85
CA LYS A 70 -1.03 3.44 -10.80
C LYS A 70 -2.54 3.64 -10.82
N GLU A 71 -3.15 3.51 -12.00
CA GLU A 71 -4.60 3.49 -12.09
C GLU A 71 -5.17 2.34 -11.24
N THR A 72 -6.22 2.63 -10.48
CA THR A 72 -6.92 1.63 -9.67
C THR A 72 -7.79 0.79 -10.60
N PRO A 73 -7.55 -0.53 -10.77
CA PRO A 73 -8.28 -1.32 -11.75
C PRO A 73 -9.67 -1.75 -11.27
N GLY A 74 -10.61 -1.89 -12.22
CA GLY A 74 -11.85 -2.63 -12.08
C GLY A 74 -12.74 -2.19 -10.91
N GLY A 75 -13.18 -3.16 -10.10
CA GLY A 75 -14.10 -2.94 -8.97
C GLY A 75 -13.55 -1.99 -7.90
N GLY A 76 -12.24 -1.94 -7.71
CA GLY A 76 -11.60 -0.99 -6.80
C GLY A 76 -11.77 0.47 -7.23
N ALA A 77 -11.71 0.75 -8.53
CA ALA A 77 -11.97 2.08 -9.09
C ALA A 77 -13.43 2.50 -8.87
N VAL A 78 -14.39 1.58 -9.12
CA VAL A 78 -15.82 1.86 -8.89
C VAL A 78 -16.08 2.17 -7.41
N MET A 79 -15.55 1.38 -6.49
CA MET A 79 -15.70 1.63 -5.06
C MET A 79 -15.05 2.94 -4.62
N ALA A 80 -13.85 3.25 -5.10
CA ALA A 80 -13.19 4.52 -4.81
C ALA A 80 -14.00 5.71 -5.34
N GLN A 81 -14.56 5.60 -6.55
CA GLN A 81 -15.38 6.65 -7.15
C GLN A 81 -16.68 6.87 -6.38
N LEU A 82 -17.28 5.83 -5.82
CA LEU A 82 -18.48 5.95 -4.97
C LEU A 82 -18.19 6.59 -3.61
N LEU A 83 -17.01 6.35 -3.04
CA LEU A 83 -16.64 6.80 -1.69
C LEU A 83 -16.04 8.20 -1.68
N ILE A 84 -15.19 8.54 -2.65
CA ILE A 84 -14.42 9.79 -2.68
C ILE A 84 -14.53 10.57 -3.98
N GLY A 85 -15.26 10.05 -4.97
CA GLY A 85 -15.45 10.67 -6.29
C GLY A 85 -16.92 10.98 -6.60
N ASN A 86 -17.17 11.26 -7.86
CA ASN A 86 -18.50 11.35 -8.47
C ASN A 86 -18.39 10.96 -9.96
N ALA A 87 -19.52 11.01 -10.69
CA ALA A 87 -19.56 10.63 -12.10
C ALA A 87 -18.64 11.47 -13.04
N TYR A 88 -18.18 12.62 -12.55
CA TYR A 88 -17.34 13.57 -13.31
C TYR A 88 -15.89 13.62 -12.78
N SER A 89 -15.55 12.83 -11.79
CA SER A 89 -14.17 12.76 -11.28
C SER A 89 -13.26 11.95 -12.20
N THR A 90 -11.95 12.19 -12.14
CA THR A 90 -10.97 11.41 -12.87
C THR A 90 -10.93 9.95 -12.42
N THR A 91 -10.35 9.07 -13.23
CA THR A 91 -10.05 7.69 -12.82
C THR A 91 -9.22 7.70 -11.53
N PRO A 92 -9.65 6.98 -10.48
CA PRO A 92 -8.92 6.94 -9.22
C PRO A 92 -7.52 6.34 -9.40
N LEU A 93 -6.54 6.96 -8.75
CA LEU A 93 -5.14 6.54 -8.75
C LEU A 93 -4.77 5.94 -7.39
N SER A 94 -4.21 4.74 -7.40
CA SER A 94 -3.52 4.17 -6.24
C SER A 94 -2.11 4.74 -6.18
N LYS A 95 -1.76 5.38 -5.07
CA LYS A 95 -0.46 6.00 -4.84
C LYS A 95 0.25 5.35 -3.66
N ILE A 96 1.56 5.18 -3.77
CA ILE A 96 2.42 4.69 -2.70
C ILE A 96 3.60 5.66 -2.58
N ARG A 97 3.81 6.19 -1.37
CA ARG A 97 4.99 6.99 -1.03
C ARG A 97 5.92 6.17 -0.15
N PHE A 98 7.16 6.11 -0.53
CA PHE A 98 8.24 5.58 0.27
C PHE A 98 9.06 6.75 0.81
N SER A 99 9.12 6.90 2.15
CA SER A 99 9.97 7.88 2.83
C SER A 99 11.27 7.19 3.23
N ILE A 100 12.40 7.74 2.82
CA ILE A 100 13.73 7.16 2.97
C ILE A 100 14.50 7.99 3.98
N SER A 101 15.08 7.36 4.98
CA SER A 101 15.95 8.03 5.96
C SER A 101 17.22 7.24 6.20
N LYS A 102 18.37 7.95 6.19
CA LYS A 102 19.64 7.37 6.61
C LYS A 102 19.61 7.11 8.11
N ILE A 103 20.13 5.97 8.53
CA ILE A 103 20.42 5.61 9.92
C ILE A 103 21.89 5.24 10.04
N ASP A 104 22.39 5.02 11.26
CA ASP A 104 23.82 4.83 11.52
C ASP A 104 24.49 3.79 10.61
N ASP A 105 23.89 2.60 10.50
CA ASP A 105 24.45 1.47 9.73
C ASP A 105 23.70 1.18 8.42
N GLY A 106 22.86 2.10 7.93
CA GLY A 106 22.09 1.84 6.73
C GLY A 106 20.97 2.83 6.44
N VAL A 107 19.85 2.30 5.96
CA VAL A 107 18.70 3.08 5.50
C VAL A 107 17.42 2.46 6.01
N LYS A 108 16.54 3.29 6.53
CA LYS A 108 15.17 2.92 6.90
C LYS A 108 14.17 3.53 5.92
N VAL A 109 13.18 2.73 5.54
CA VAL A 109 12.10 3.13 4.63
C VAL A 109 10.76 2.91 5.31
N TRP A 110 9.85 3.85 5.18
CA TRP A 110 8.44 3.72 5.54
C TRP A 110 7.59 3.87 4.31
N ALA A 111 6.45 3.18 4.26
CA ALA A 111 5.52 3.31 3.16
C ALA A 111 4.13 3.75 3.62
N ASP A 112 3.56 4.71 2.89
CA ASP A 112 2.16 5.13 2.97
C ASP A 112 1.47 4.89 1.64
N ALA A 113 0.21 4.43 1.67
CA ALA A 113 -0.59 4.22 0.48
C ALA A 113 -1.96 4.87 0.61
N TRP A 114 -2.46 5.44 -0.50
CA TRP A 114 -3.79 6.03 -0.59
C TRP A 114 -4.35 5.93 -1.99
N ILE A 115 -5.65 6.07 -2.11
CA ILE A 115 -6.33 6.30 -3.37
C ILE A 115 -6.61 7.78 -3.49
N GLU A 116 -6.45 8.33 -4.69
CA GLU A 116 -6.69 9.74 -4.99
C GLU A 116 -7.53 9.86 -6.25
N THR A 117 -8.48 10.79 -6.24
CA THR A 117 -9.24 11.20 -7.43
C THR A 117 -9.35 12.72 -7.47
N GLN A 118 -9.40 13.27 -8.67
CA GLN A 118 -9.59 14.71 -8.89
C GLN A 118 -11.04 14.99 -9.26
N MET A 119 -11.64 15.92 -8.53
CA MET A 119 -12.99 16.40 -8.75
C MET A 119 -13.02 17.46 -9.87
N PRO A 120 -14.18 17.69 -10.52
CA PRO A 120 -14.36 18.86 -11.36
C PRO A 120 -14.02 20.13 -10.58
N GLY A 121 -13.14 20.97 -11.14
CA GLY A 121 -12.62 22.14 -10.45
C GLY A 121 -11.24 21.97 -9.82
N GLY A 122 -10.64 20.78 -9.95
CA GLY A 122 -9.23 20.53 -9.55
C GLY A 122 -9.03 20.09 -8.11
N GLN A 123 -10.08 20.02 -7.30
CA GLN A 123 -9.98 19.53 -5.92
C GLN A 123 -9.57 18.05 -5.90
N LEU A 124 -8.58 17.72 -5.07
CA LEU A 124 -8.13 16.33 -4.84
C LEU A 124 -8.84 15.76 -3.62
N ASN A 125 -9.44 14.58 -3.79
CA ASN A 125 -9.97 13.76 -2.71
C ASN A 125 -9.05 12.55 -2.52
N GLN A 126 -8.71 12.24 -1.27
CA GLN A 126 -7.80 11.17 -0.91
C GLN A 126 -8.42 10.27 0.16
N MET A 127 -8.14 8.97 0.06
CA MET A 127 -8.52 7.97 1.06
C MET A 127 -7.34 7.07 1.37
N ALA A 128 -6.89 7.05 2.63
CA ALA A 128 -5.80 6.20 3.06
C ALA A 128 -6.14 4.71 2.92
N MET A 129 -5.20 3.93 2.41
CA MET A 129 -5.30 2.47 2.28
C MET A 129 -4.67 1.81 3.51
N THR A 130 -5.48 1.65 4.58
CA THR A 130 -5.00 1.18 5.89
C THR A 130 -5.26 -0.31 6.15
N GLY A 131 -5.89 -1.02 5.20
CA GLY A 131 -6.18 -2.46 5.31
C GLY A 131 -4.92 -3.30 5.46
N ASN A 132 -5.02 -4.40 6.23
CA ASN A 132 -3.88 -5.29 6.48
C ASN A 132 -3.40 -6.00 5.21
N ASP A 133 -4.29 -6.28 4.25
CA ASP A 133 -3.98 -6.83 2.93
C ASP A 133 -3.03 -5.90 2.15
N VAL A 134 -3.33 -4.61 2.12
CA VAL A 134 -2.49 -3.59 1.48
C VAL A 134 -1.15 -3.46 2.20
N LYS A 135 -1.17 -3.34 3.53
CA LYS A 135 0.05 -3.26 4.35
C LYS A 135 0.94 -4.49 4.15
N ASN A 136 0.36 -5.69 4.15
CA ASN A 136 1.08 -6.93 3.92
C ASN A 136 1.68 -7.01 2.51
N SER A 137 0.97 -6.53 1.50
CA SER A 137 1.46 -6.48 0.11
C SER A 137 2.64 -5.52 -0.04
N ILE A 138 2.55 -4.33 0.56
CA ILE A 138 3.63 -3.35 0.55
C ILE A 138 4.84 -3.86 1.35
N GLN A 139 4.61 -4.47 2.52
CA GLN A 139 5.67 -5.07 3.34
C GLN A 139 6.42 -6.16 2.57
N ALA A 140 5.70 -7.07 1.90
CA ALA A 140 6.32 -8.07 1.04
C ALA A 140 7.16 -7.43 -0.08
N GLY A 141 6.68 -6.31 -0.65
CA GLY A 141 7.44 -5.54 -1.64
C GLY A 141 8.72 -4.96 -1.08
N LEU A 142 8.71 -4.43 0.14
CA LEU A 142 9.91 -3.91 0.81
C LEU A 142 10.88 -5.03 1.17
N ASP A 143 10.39 -6.19 1.60
CA ASP A 143 11.23 -7.34 1.96
C ASP A 143 11.92 -8.00 0.74
N GLU A 144 11.38 -7.80 -0.47
CA GLU A 144 11.91 -8.33 -1.73
C GLU A 144 12.94 -7.42 -2.42
N ILE A 145 13.11 -6.17 -2.03
CA ILE A 145 14.13 -5.31 -2.64
C ILE A 145 15.51 -5.60 -2.04
N HIS A 146 16.53 -5.59 -2.91
CA HIS A 146 17.91 -5.83 -2.55
C HIS A 146 18.79 -4.66 -3.02
N PRO A 147 18.89 -3.57 -2.24
CA PRO A 147 19.75 -2.45 -2.59
C PRO A 147 21.22 -2.87 -2.68
N GLN A 148 21.99 -2.20 -3.53
CA GLN A 148 23.44 -2.47 -3.62
C GLN A 148 24.10 -2.17 -2.27
N LYS A 149 25.00 -3.04 -1.85
CA LYS A 149 25.79 -2.86 -0.62
C LYS A 149 27.00 -2.01 -0.88
N ILE A 150 27.39 -1.22 0.13
CA ILE A 150 28.66 -0.53 0.16
C ILE A 150 29.76 -1.58 0.26
N LYS A 151 30.78 -1.49 -0.61
CA LYS A 151 31.98 -2.33 -0.56
C LYS A 151 32.94 -1.83 0.51
#